data_a3b3b6863eef2c51f64fc675a094f780
#
_entry.id   a3b3b6863eef2c51f64fc675a094f780
#
_cell.length_a   1.000
_cell.length_b   1.000
_cell.length_c   1.000
_cell.angle_alpha   90.00
_cell.angle_beta   90.00
_cell.angle_gamma   90.00
#
_symmetry.space_group_name_H-M   'P 1'
#
loop_
_entity.id
_entity.type
_entity.pdbx_description
1 polymer ?
#
loop_
_entity_poly.entity_id
_entity_poly.type
_entity_poly.pdbx_seq_one_letter_code
_entity_poly.pdbx_strand_id
1 'polypeptide(L)'
;MFTLRGLATEVATMAWVLLVVAGLFEIVWALGMKRAEGFTRLWPSVWTIAAMIVSFVLLGLAVKSLPVGTAYAIWTGIGAAGTAAFGILIYNEALTFARVGCIVLILAGTLGLKLSAMSESPPGQPSGEPPADLR
;
A
#
# COMPACT_ATOMS: atom_id res chain seq x y z
N MET A 1 19.48 20.31 -18.35
CA MET A 1 20.08 20.07 -17.04
C MET A 1 19.03 19.38 -16.16
N PHE A 2 19.05 18.04 -16.13
CA PHE A 2 18.18 17.26 -15.22
C PHE A 2 18.63 17.54 -13.79
N THR A 3 17.80 18.24 -13.03
CA THR A 3 18.11 18.55 -11.65
C THR A 3 17.89 17.29 -10.80
N LEU A 4 18.79 17.01 -9.84
CA LEU A 4 18.68 15.91 -8.86
C LEU A 4 17.31 15.90 -8.16
N ARG A 5 16.68 17.04 -8.05
CA ARG A 5 15.32 17.22 -7.53
C ARG A 5 14.24 16.57 -8.42
N GLY A 6 14.40 16.61 -9.73
CA GLY A 6 13.48 15.94 -10.67
C GLY A 6 13.53 14.42 -10.55
N LEU A 7 14.74 13.87 -10.44
CA LEU A 7 14.92 12.42 -10.26
C LEU A 7 14.34 11.92 -8.93
N ALA A 8 14.49 12.67 -7.85
CA ALA A 8 13.94 12.30 -6.55
C ALA A 8 12.40 12.29 -6.55
N THR A 9 11.76 13.25 -7.23
CA THR A 9 10.29 13.28 -7.35
C THR A 9 9.77 12.15 -8.23
N GLU A 10 10.45 11.79 -9.31
CA GLU A 10 10.08 10.66 -10.15
C GLU A 10 10.19 9.33 -9.41
N VAL A 11 11.27 9.11 -8.66
CA VAL A 11 11.47 7.91 -7.85
C VAL A 11 10.38 7.79 -6.77
N ALA A 12 10.06 8.89 -6.09
CA ALA A 12 8.99 8.90 -5.09
C ALA A 12 7.62 8.59 -5.72
N THR A 13 7.31 9.21 -6.86
CA THR A 13 6.04 8.96 -7.58
C THR A 13 5.94 7.50 -8.01
N MET A 14 7.03 6.92 -8.54
CA MET A 14 7.06 5.51 -8.92
C MET A 14 6.82 4.60 -7.72
N ALA A 15 7.43 4.88 -6.57
CA ALA A 15 7.22 4.10 -5.35
C ALA A 15 5.76 4.12 -4.88
N TRP A 16 5.06 5.25 -4.98
CA TRP A 16 3.64 5.35 -4.67
C TRP A 16 2.77 4.55 -5.64
N VAL A 17 3.09 4.56 -6.94
CA VAL A 17 2.39 3.75 -7.95
C VAL A 17 2.58 2.27 -7.67
N LEU A 18 3.82 1.83 -7.40
CA LEU A 18 4.12 0.44 -7.04
C LEU A 18 3.33 0.00 -5.80
N LEU A 19 3.22 0.86 -4.80
CA LEU A 19 2.49 0.60 -3.57
C LEU A 19 0.99 0.39 -3.82
N VAL A 20 0.37 1.26 -4.62
CA VAL A 20 -1.05 1.13 -4.98
C VAL A 20 -1.30 -0.15 -5.78
N VAL A 21 -0.45 -0.45 -6.76
CA VAL A 21 -0.55 -1.68 -7.55
C VAL A 21 -0.37 -2.91 -6.66
N ALA A 22 0.58 -2.87 -5.71
CA ALA A 22 0.74 -3.94 -4.72
C ALA A 22 -0.54 -4.19 -3.92
N GLY A 23 -1.21 -3.11 -3.45
CA GLY A 23 -2.49 -3.19 -2.74
C GLY A 23 -3.62 -3.75 -3.59
N LEU A 24 -3.65 -3.47 -4.89
CA LEU A 24 -4.62 -4.07 -5.80
C LEU A 24 -4.37 -5.59 -5.98
N PHE A 25 -3.11 -6.02 -6.10
CA PHE A 25 -2.77 -7.44 -6.13
C PHE A 25 -3.09 -8.15 -4.81
N GLU A 26 -3.04 -7.43 -3.67
CA GLU A 26 -3.49 -7.95 -2.38
C GLU A 26 -4.97 -8.32 -2.42
N ILE A 27 -5.81 -7.47 -2.97
CA ILE A 27 -7.24 -7.77 -3.15
C ILE A 27 -7.43 -9.05 -3.98
N VAL A 28 -6.67 -9.19 -5.08
CA VAL A 28 -6.76 -10.34 -5.98
C VAL A 28 -6.43 -11.64 -5.25
N TRP A 29 -5.31 -11.71 -4.54
CA TRP A 29 -4.93 -12.95 -3.87
C TRP A 29 -5.78 -13.22 -2.63
N ALA A 30 -6.21 -12.18 -1.89
CA ALA A 30 -7.09 -12.34 -0.73
C ALA A 30 -8.44 -12.95 -1.12
N LEU A 31 -9.06 -12.46 -2.20
CA LEU A 31 -10.27 -13.04 -2.76
C LEU A 31 -10.02 -14.42 -3.39
N GLY A 32 -8.87 -14.59 -4.00
CA GLY A 32 -8.41 -15.85 -4.59
C GLY A 32 -8.31 -16.98 -3.58
N MET A 33 -7.89 -16.71 -2.35
CA MET A 33 -7.79 -17.71 -1.28
C MET A 33 -9.13 -18.40 -0.99
N LYS A 34 -10.24 -17.65 -1.04
CA LYS A 34 -11.57 -18.20 -0.85
C LYS A 34 -11.94 -19.17 -1.99
N ARG A 35 -11.56 -18.85 -3.24
CA ARG A 35 -11.78 -19.71 -4.41
C ARG A 35 -10.83 -20.92 -4.44
N ALA A 36 -9.65 -20.79 -3.85
CA ALA A 36 -8.68 -21.87 -3.75
C ALA A 36 -9.08 -22.94 -2.72
N GLU A 37 -10.12 -22.70 -1.89
CA GLU A 37 -10.63 -23.63 -0.87
C GLU A 37 -9.50 -24.23 0.00
N GLY A 38 -8.69 -23.36 0.58
CA GLY A 38 -7.53 -23.78 1.38
C GLY A 38 -6.40 -24.41 0.54
N PHE A 39 -6.24 -23.94 -0.72
CA PHE A 39 -5.24 -24.42 -1.67
C PHE A 39 -5.45 -25.87 -2.15
N THR A 40 -6.67 -26.39 -2.05
CA THR A 40 -7.03 -27.72 -2.55
C THR A 40 -7.34 -27.71 -4.06
N ARG A 41 -7.72 -26.55 -4.60
CA ARG A 41 -7.97 -26.36 -6.04
C ARG A 41 -6.74 -25.83 -6.75
N LEU A 42 -6.18 -26.60 -7.67
CA LEU A 42 -4.90 -26.31 -8.34
C LEU A 42 -4.89 -24.94 -9.05
N TRP A 43 -5.79 -24.71 -9.99
CA TRP A 43 -5.80 -23.46 -10.80
C TRP A 43 -6.03 -22.20 -9.96
N PRO A 44 -7.06 -22.12 -9.09
CA PRO A 44 -7.21 -20.97 -8.19
C PRO A 44 -6.01 -20.76 -7.29
N SER A 45 -5.38 -21.82 -6.79
CA SER A 45 -4.20 -21.74 -5.93
C SER A 45 -3.01 -21.13 -6.67
N VAL A 46 -2.74 -21.55 -7.91
CA VAL A 46 -1.64 -21.02 -8.72
C VAL A 46 -1.79 -19.52 -8.94
N TRP A 47 -2.98 -19.07 -9.34
CA TRP A 47 -3.24 -17.64 -9.55
C TRP A 47 -3.16 -16.83 -8.26
N THR A 48 -3.66 -17.38 -7.15
CA THR A 48 -3.59 -16.74 -5.83
C THR A 48 -2.15 -16.57 -5.39
N ILE A 49 -1.32 -17.61 -5.49
CA ILE A 49 0.09 -17.57 -5.13
C ILE A 49 0.86 -16.61 -6.04
N ALA A 50 0.60 -16.64 -7.35
CA ALA A 50 1.23 -15.72 -8.28
C ALA A 50 0.92 -14.24 -7.95
N ALA A 51 -0.35 -13.92 -7.71
CA ALA A 51 -0.77 -12.58 -7.32
C ALA A 51 -0.16 -12.15 -5.96
N MET A 52 -0.06 -13.06 -5.00
CA MET A 52 0.57 -12.82 -3.71
C MET A 52 2.06 -12.49 -3.87
N ILE A 53 2.79 -13.26 -4.66
CA ILE A 53 4.22 -13.00 -4.94
C ILE A 53 4.39 -11.63 -5.58
N VAL A 54 3.59 -11.30 -6.61
CA VAL A 54 3.64 -10.00 -7.27
C VAL A 54 3.37 -8.87 -6.27
N SER A 55 2.34 -9.00 -5.42
CA SER A 55 2.00 -8.01 -4.39
C SER A 55 3.18 -7.74 -3.45
N PHE A 56 3.80 -8.79 -2.91
CA PHE A 56 4.94 -8.64 -2.00
C PHE A 56 6.19 -8.10 -2.67
N VAL A 57 6.48 -8.49 -3.90
CA VAL A 57 7.62 -7.94 -4.66
C VAL A 57 7.44 -6.44 -4.90
N LEU A 58 6.26 -6.02 -5.34
CA LEU A 58 5.95 -4.61 -5.56
C LEU A 58 6.01 -3.79 -4.27
N LEU A 59 5.48 -4.32 -3.16
CA LEU A 59 5.61 -3.71 -1.83
C LEU A 59 7.08 -3.58 -1.44
N GLY A 60 7.87 -4.65 -1.60
CA GLY A 60 9.30 -4.66 -1.31
C GLY A 60 10.09 -3.62 -2.12
N LEU A 61 9.68 -3.36 -3.36
CA LEU A 61 10.27 -2.30 -4.18
C LEU A 61 9.85 -0.90 -3.69
N ALA A 62 8.59 -0.73 -3.31
CA ALA A 62 8.06 0.54 -2.83
C ALA A 62 8.73 0.99 -1.51
N VAL A 63 8.95 0.08 -0.57
CA VAL A 63 9.57 0.40 0.74
C VAL A 63 11.05 0.75 0.65
N LYS A 64 11.69 0.58 -0.49
CA LYS A 64 13.06 1.11 -0.70
C LYS A 64 13.10 2.64 -0.70
N SER A 65 11.99 3.28 -1.05
CA SER A 65 11.90 4.74 -1.18
C SER A 65 10.84 5.37 -0.26
N LEU A 66 10.03 4.57 0.41
CA LEU A 66 8.98 5.01 1.33
C LEU A 66 9.23 4.49 2.74
N PRO A 67 8.81 5.23 3.79
CA PRO A 67 8.86 4.74 5.16
C PRO A 67 8.06 3.44 5.28
N VAL A 68 8.67 2.41 5.87
CA VAL A 68 8.10 1.05 5.93
C VAL A 68 6.73 1.04 6.60
N GLY A 69 6.59 1.75 7.74
CA GLY A 69 5.31 1.80 8.47
C GLY A 69 4.19 2.41 7.65
N THR A 70 4.46 3.53 6.96
CA THR A 70 3.49 4.21 6.09
C THR A 70 3.13 3.35 4.88
N ALA A 71 4.13 2.78 4.21
CA ALA A 71 3.90 1.93 3.04
C ALA A 71 3.08 0.70 3.40
N TYR A 72 3.44 0.02 4.50
CA TYR A 72 2.71 -1.16 4.97
C TYR A 72 1.26 -0.84 5.36
N ALA A 73 1.03 0.25 6.11
CA ALA A 73 -0.32 0.65 6.51
C ALA A 73 -1.21 1.01 5.32
N ILE A 74 -0.67 1.68 4.30
CA ILE A 74 -1.41 2.04 3.08
C ILE A 74 -1.70 0.79 2.23
N TRP A 75 -0.72 -0.08 2.03
CA TRP A 75 -0.88 -1.33 1.31
C TRP A 75 -1.96 -2.21 1.95
N THR A 76 -1.86 -2.46 3.26
CA THR A 76 -2.87 -3.23 4.02
C THR A 76 -4.24 -2.55 4.00
N GLY A 77 -4.27 -1.22 4.11
CA GLY A 77 -5.52 -0.45 4.07
C GLY A 77 -6.24 -0.59 2.72
N ILE A 78 -5.53 -0.47 1.61
CA ILE A 78 -6.08 -0.68 0.25
C ILE A 78 -6.57 -2.12 0.12
N GLY A 79 -5.74 -3.09 0.50
CA GLY A 79 -6.06 -4.51 0.43
C GLY A 79 -7.29 -4.87 1.26
N ALA A 80 -7.32 -4.47 2.53
CA ALA A 80 -8.44 -4.76 3.44
C ALA A 80 -9.75 -4.09 2.99
N ALA A 81 -9.72 -2.80 2.66
CA ALA A 81 -10.91 -2.08 2.21
C ALA A 81 -11.43 -2.65 0.88
N GLY A 82 -10.53 -2.90 -0.07
CA GLY A 82 -10.89 -3.49 -1.35
C GLY A 82 -11.44 -4.91 -1.22
N THR A 83 -10.79 -5.77 -0.44
CA THR A 83 -11.25 -7.15 -0.20
C THR A 83 -12.61 -7.15 0.48
N ALA A 84 -12.87 -6.27 1.45
CA ALA A 84 -14.17 -6.15 2.09
C ALA A 84 -15.24 -5.67 1.11
N ALA A 85 -14.95 -4.68 0.26
CA ALA A 85 -15.87 -4.18 -0.76
C ALA A 85 -16.20 -5.24 -1.82
N PHE A 86 -15.17 -5.89 -2.39
CA PHE A 86 -15.36 -6.95 -3.38
C PHE A 86 -15.95 -8.25 -2.77
N GLY A 87 -15.69 -8.52 -1.48
CA GLY A 87 -16.33 -9.60 -0.74
C GLY A 87 -17.85 -9.46 -0.72
N ILE A 88 -18.36 -8.25 -0.52
CA ILE A 88 -19.78 -7.94 -0.60
C ILE A 88 -20.32 -8.22 -2.01
N LEU A 89 -19.62 -7.74 -3.05
CA LEU A 89 -20.08 -7.84 -4.44
C LEU A 89 -20.00 -9.26 -5.02
N ILE A 90 -18.90 -9.98 -4.73
CA ILE A 90 -18.60 -11.27 -5.36
C ILE A 90 -19.17 -12.44 -4.56
N TYR A 91 -19.15 -12.32 -3.22
CA TYR A 91 -19.55 -13.41 -2.33
C TYR A 91 -20.88 -13.15 -1.62
N ASN A 92 -21.61 -12.08 -1.99
CA ASN A 92 -22.87 -11.66 -1.39
C ASN A 92 -22.80 -11.57 0.14
N GLU A 93 -21.67 -11.07 0.66
CA GLU A 93 -21.50 -10.86 2.09
C GLU A 93 -22.40 -9.72 2.58
N ALA A 94 -22.85 -9.79 3.83
CA ALA A 94 -23.78 -8.80 4.38
C ALA A 94 -23.22 -7.38 4.33
N LEU A 95 -23.96 -6.47 3.70
CA LEU A 95 -23.70 -5.04 3.70
C LEU A 95 -24.32 -4.41 4.97
N THR A 96 -23.52 -4.17 6.00
CA THR A 96 -23.96 -3.53 7.21
C THR A 96 -23.39 -2.12 7.31
N PHE A 97 -24.11 -1.20 7.98
CA PHE A 97 -23.64 0.17 8.21
C PHE A 97 -22.29 0.20 8.96
N ALA A 98 -22.10 -0.71 9.93
CA ALA A 98 -20.84 -0.86 10.65
C ALA A 98 -19.69 -1.22 9.71
N ARG A 99 -19.90 -2.16 8.77
CA ARG A 99 -18.89 -2.58 7.80
C ARG A 99 -18.50 -1.46 6.85
N VAL A 100 -19.48 -0.73 6.32
CA VAL A 100 -19.23 0.44 5.46
C VAL A 100 -18.48 1.51 6.24
N GLY A 101 -18.86 1.82 7.46
CA GLY A 101 -18.17 2.77 8.31
C GLY A 101 -16.71 2.39 8.56
N CYS A 102 -16.42 1.13 8.84
CA CYS A 102 -15.05 0.65 9.01
C CYS A 102 -14.22 0.76 7.71
N ILE A 103 -14.79 0.44 6.54
CA ILE A 103 -14.11 0.60 5.26
C ILE A 103 -13.76 2.06 5.00
N VAL A 104 -14.71 2.98 5.25
CA VAL A 104 -14.48 4.43 5.11
C VAL A 104 -13.37 4.91 6.05
N LEU A 105 -13.35 4.45 7.31
CA LEU A 105 -12.30 4.80 8.27
C LEU A 105 -10.91 4.29 7.81
N ILE A 106 -10.81 3.08 7.27
CA ILE A 106 -9.57 2.54 6.72
C ILE A 106 -9.07 3.42 5.56
N LEU A 107 -9.96 3.75 4.62
CA LEU A 107 -9.61 4.60 3.48
C LEU A 107 -9.22 6.02 3.91
N ALA A 108 -9.93 6.61 4.86
CA ALA A 108 -9.59 7.92 5.41
C ALA A 108 -8.24 7.89 6.14
N GLY A 109 -7.96 6.84 6.92
CA GLY A 109 -6.68 6.65 7.61
C GLY A 109 -5.51 6.48 6.62
N THR A 110 -5.68 5.69 5.57
CA THR A 110 -4.65 5.49 4.53
C THR A 110 -4.37 6.76 3.75
N LEU A 111 -5.40 7.54 3.43
CA LEU A 111 -5.24 8.84 2.79
C LEU A 111 -4.52 9.84 3.71
N GLY A 112 -4.89 9.88 5.00
CA GLY A 112 -4.24 10.71 6.01
C GLY A 112 -2.75 10.38 6.13
N LEU A 113 -2.38 9.11 6.19
CA LEU A 113 -0.97 8.68 6.22
C LEU A 113 -0.20 9.10 4.96
N LYS A 114 -0.83 8.97 3.78
CA LYS A 114 -0.21 9.42 2.54
C LYS A 114 0.07 10.93 2.55
N LEU A 115 -0.91 11.73 2.97
CA LEU A 115 -0.77 13.18 3.05
C LEU A 115 0.30 13.59 4.08
N SER A 116 0.32 12.94 5.25
CA SER A 116 1.34 13.16 6.28
C SER A 116 2.74 12.84 5.76
N ALA A 117 2.92 11.70 5.11
CA ALA A 117 4.21 11.29 4.54
C ALA A 117 4.70 12.24 3.43
N MET A 118 3.80 12.91 2.72
CA MET A 118 4.17 13.91 1.71
C MET A 118 4.59 15.25 2.33
N SER A 119 4.19 15.53 3.58
CA SER A 119 4.55 16.75 4.32
C SER A 119 5.84 16.60 5.13
N GLU A 120 6.30 15.38 5.37
CA GLU A 120 7.56 15.13 6.08
C GLU A 120 8.75 15.33 5.13
N SER A 121 9.72 16.15 5.56
CA SER A 121 10.99 16.27 4.85
C SER A 121 11.72 14.92 4.84
N PRO A 122 12.51 14.59 3.79
CA PRO A 122 13.24 13.33 3.73
C PRO A 122 14.06 13.10 4.99
N PRO A 123 14.09 11.89 5.57
CA PRO A 123 14.93 11.58 6.71
C PRO A 123 16.41 11.78 6.31
N GLY A 124 17.08 12.74 6.96
CA GLY A 124 18.50 13.00 6.72
C GLY A 124 18.89 14.45 6.39
N GLN A 125 17.95 15.39 6.32
CA GLN A 125 18.34 16.79 6.39
C GLN A 125 18.52 17.16 7.87
N PRO A 126 19.75 17.52 8.32
CA PRO A 126 19.93 18.09 9.64
C PRO A 126 19.09 19.37 9.69
N SER A 127 18.21 19.45 10.68
CA SER A 127 17.55 20.69 11.07
C SER A 127 18.60 21.77 11.06
N GLY A 128 18.39 22.84 10.27
CA GLY A 128 19.37 23.88 9.97
C GLY A 128 19.92 24.65 11.19
N GLU A 129 20.58 23.93 12.06
CA GLU A 129 21.37 24.47 13.13
C GLU A 129 22.79 24.76 12.57
N PRO A 130 23.19 26.00 12.51
CA PRO A 130 24.54 26.33 12.05
C PRO A 130 25.56 25.64 12.98
N PRO A 131 26.68 25.13 12.43
CA PRO A 131 27.69 24.45 13.22
C PRO A 131 28.18 25.37 14.33
N ALA A 132 28.29 24.82 15.55
CA ALA A 132 28.63 25.53 16.78
C ALA A 132 30.06 26.13 16.82
N ASP A 133 30.81 25.95 15.75
CA ASP A 133 32.21 26.42 15.60
C ASP A 133 32.34 27.84 15.02
N LEU A 134 31.22 28.54 14.78
CA LEU A 134 31.23 29.94 14.32
C LEU A 134 30.78 30.94 15.41
N ARG A 135 30.92 30.59 16.70
CA ARG A 135 30.71 31.53 17.82
C ARG A 135 32.01 31.85 18.52
#